data_574e51eae270a54507d0eb985a579f58
#
_entry.id   574e51eae270a54507d0eb985a579f58
#
_cell.length_a   1.000
_cell.length_b   1.000
_cell.length_c   1.000
_cell.angle_alpha   90.00
_cell.angle_beta   90.00
_cell.angle_gamma   90.00
#
_symmetry.space_group_name_H-M   'P 1'
#
loop_
_entity.id
_entity.type
_entity.pdbx_description
1 polymer ?
#
loop_
_entity_poly.entity_id
_entity_poly.type
_entity_poly.pdbx_seq_one_letter_code
_entity_poly.pdbx_strand_id
1 'polypeptide(L)'
;LAAISGYCELYAMGGVPAERTEEVMGRIGSESSRMATLVEDLLTLARLDEGRPLEITDIDLVKLADNAVFDLQALDPTRTVGLTGITGRTPPMSLIVPGDRDRLSQVFTNLIGNIVRYTPSGSPVEIALGLSGDTAIVELRDHGPGIDETDRGRVFERFYRADTSRNRKSGGSGLGLAIVSGILAAHRGRASLTKTKGGGLTVRIELPTA
;
A
#
# COMPACT_ATOMS: atom_id res chain seq x y z
N LEU A 1 -6.96 18.42 -11.26
CA LEU A 1 -6.80 19.80 -11.76
C LEU A 1 -8.13 20.57 -11.72
N ALA A 2 -9.20 20.08 -12.34
CA ALA A 2 -10.48 20.82 -12.39
C ALA A 2 -11.00 21.25 -11.02
N ALA A 3 -10.88 20.41 -9.98
CA ALA A 3 -11.29 20.77 -8.63
C ALA A 3 -10.42 21.90 -8.04
N ILE A 4 -9.10 21.84 -8.24
CA ILE A 4 -8.17 22.89 -7.78
C ILE A 4 -8.50 24.21 -8.47
N SER A 5 -8.61 24.20 -9.83
CA SER A 5 -8.96 25.38 -10.62
C SER A 5 -10.29 25.99 -10.14
N GLY A 6 -11.33 25.15 -9.96
CA GLY A 6 -12.64 25.61 -9.51
C GLY A 6 -12.61 26.27 -8.11
N TYR A 7 -11.82 25.72 -7.16
CA TYR A 7 -11.65 26.34 -5.85
C TYR A 7 -10.87 27.65 -5.93
N CYS A 8 -9.83 27.72 -6.77
CA CYS A 8 -9.08 28.96 -7.00
C CYS A 8 -9.95 30.05 -7.64
N GLU A 9 -10.74 29.71 -8.64
CA GLU A 9 -11.69 30.64 -9.29
C GLU A 9 -12.74 31.14 -8.30
N LEU A 10 -13.33 30.25 -7.50
CA LEU A 10 -14.30 30.61 -6.49
C LEU A 10 -13.70 31.59 -5.46
N TYR A 11 -12.46 31.34 -5.03
CA TYR A 11 -11.73 32.24 -4.13
C TYR A 11 -11.45 33.60 -4.78
N ALA A 12 -10.98 33.60 -6.04
CA ALA A 12 -10.67 34.83 -6.79
C ALA A 12 -11.89 35.73 -7.02
N MET A 13 -13.08 35.11 -7.19
CA MET A 13 -14.35 35.83 -7.32
C MET A 13 -14.96 36.31 -5.99
N GLY A 14 -14.27 36.13 -4.86
CA GLY A 14 -14.80 36.45 -3.53
C GLY A 14 -15.93 35.53 -3.07
N GLY A 15 -16.14 34.40 -3.73
CA GLY A 15 -17.20 33.44 -3.41
C GLY A 15 -16.87 32.52 -2.21
N VAL A 16 -15.70 32.66 -1.61
CA VAL A 16 -15.30 31.92 -0.40
C VAL A 16 -15.36 32.86 0.81
N PRO A 17 -16.29 32.63 1.75
CA PRO A 17 -16.30 33.38 3.02
C PRO A 17 -14.99 33.18 3.78
N ALA A 18 -14.58 34.21 4.53
CA ALA A 18 -13.30 34.22 5.29
C ALA A 18 -13.19 33.01 6.21
N GLU A 19 -14.28 32.58 6.86
CA GLU A 19 -14.36 31.43 7.79
C GLU A 19 -14.15 30.10 7.10
N ARG A 20 -14.33 30.04 5.78
CA ARG A 20 -14.16 28.80 4.98
C ARG A 20 -12.87 28.77 4.16
N THR A 21 -12.06 29.81 4.23
CA THR A 21 -10.81 29.90 3.45
C THR A 21 -9.86 28.77 3.82
N GLU A 22 -9.69 28.46 5.10
CA GLU A 22 -8.84 27.35 5.55
C GLU A 22 -9.33 26.00 5.04
N GLU A 23 -10.64 25.74 5.07
CA GLU A 23 -11.26 24.53 4.52
C GLU A 23 -10.93 24.38 3.02
N VAL A 24 -11.10 25.45 2.25
CA VAL A 24 -10.87 25.46 0.80
C VAL A 24 -9.38 25.24 0.48
N MET A 25 -8.48 25.93 1.20
CA MET A 25 -7.03 25.73 1.04
C MET A 25 -6.61 24.32 1.41
N GLY A 26 -7.17 23.74 2.47
CA GLY A 26 -6.95 22.33 2.85
C GLY A 26 -7.40 21.35 1.76
N ARG A 27 -8.51 21.61 1.08
CA ARG A 27 -8.99 20.79 -0.06
C ARG A 27 -8.05 20.90 -1.26
N ILE A 28 -7.58 22.10 -1.59
CA ILE A 28 -6.58 22.33 -2.66
C ILE A 28 -5.29 21.58 -2.34
N GLY A 29 -4.78 21.70 -1.11
CA GLY A 29 -3.57 21.00 -0.65
C GLY A 29 -3.71 19.49 -0.75
N SER A 30 -4.84 18.92 -0.30
CA SER A 30 -5.11 17.48 -0.39
C SER A 30 -5.16 16.99 -1.83
N GLU A 31 -5.79 17.73 -2.73
CA GLU A 31 -5.87 17.36 -4.15
C GLU A 31 -4.50 17.47 -4.84
N SER A 32 -3.70 18.50 -4.49
CA SER A 32 -2.32 18.67 -4.97
C SER A 32 -1.43 17.51 -4.52
N SER A 33 -1.48 17.12 -3.26
CA SER A 33 -0.73 15.98 -2.72
C SER A 33 -1.13 14.67 -3.40
N ARG A 34 -2.43 14.47 -3.64
CA ARG A 34 -2.94 13.32 -4.37
C ARG A 34 -2.40 13.26 -5.80
N MET A 35 -2.29 14.40 -6.49
CA MET A 35 -1.72 14.46 -7.82
C MET A 35 -0.23 14.16 -7.82
N ALA A 36 0.53 14.66 -6.85
CA ALA A 36 1.95 14.36 -6.70
C ALA A 36 2.18 12.85 -6.54
N THR A 37 1.43 12.20 -5.62
CA THR A 37 1.48 10.73 -5.45
C THR A 37 1.16 9.99 -6.76
N LEU A 38 0.17 10.45 -7.52
CA LEU A 38 -0.23 9.82 -8.77
C LEU A 38 0.88 9.91 -9.83
N VAL A 39 1.57 11.05 -9.92
CA VAL A 39 2.72 11.25 -10.84
C VAL A 39 3.88 10.34 -10.41
N GLU A 40 4.20 10.25 -9.13
CA GLU A 40 5.23 9.36 -8.60
C GLU A 40 4.93 7.89 -8.88
N ASP A 41 3.67 7.46 -8.69
CA ASP A 41 3.19 6.12 -9.02
C ASP A 41 3.40 5.81 -10.51
N LEU A 42 3.04 6.73 -11.40
CA LEU A 42 3.20 6.58 -12.85
C LEU A 42 4.68 6.51 -13.25
N LEU A 43 5.52 7.38 -12.69
CA LEU A 43 6.96 7.35 -12.94
C LEU A 43 7.59 6.05 -12.45
N THR A 44 7.12 5.52 -11.32
CA THR A 44 7.57 4.22 -10.80
C THR A 44 7.22 3.10 -11.77
N LEU A 45 5.97 3.04 -12.26
CA LEU A 45 5.54 2.05 -13.25
C LEU A 45 6.32 2.16 -14.56
N ALA A 46 6.54 3.39 -15.07
CA ALA A 46 7.34 3.60 -16.26
C ALA A 46 8.77 3.08 -16.11
N ARG A 47 9.42 3.34 -14.97
CA ARG A 47 10.78 2.83 -14.68
C ARG A 47 10.83 1.30 -14.57
N LEU A 48 9.78 0.67 -14.03
CA LEU A 48 9.66 -0.79 -13.97
C LEU A 48 9.48 -1.39 -15.37
N ASP A 49 8.68 -0.75 -16.22
CA ASP A 49 8.47 -1.17 -17.61
C ASP A 49 9.75 -1.02 -18.47
N GLU A 50 10.56 0.01 -18.21
CA GLU A 50 11.87 0.21 -18.85
C GLU A 50 12.93 -0.84 -18.44
N GLY A 51 12.63 -1.68 -17.44
CA GLY A 51 13.56 -2.70 -16.95
C GLY A 51 14.85 -2.12 -16.38
N ARG A 52 14.80 -0.95 -15.73
CA ARG A 52 15.99 -0.35 -15.10
C ARG A 52 16.61 -1.32 -14.11
N PRO A 53 17.94 -1.43 -14.08
CA PRO A 53 18.64 -2.28 -13.13
C PRO A 53 18.25 -1.93 -11.69
N LEU A 54 18.01 -2.96 -10.87
CA LEU A 54 17.80 -2.82 -9.44
C LEU A 54 19.15 -2.73 -8.73
N GLU A 55 19.22 -1.96 -7.65
CA GLU A 55 20.39 -1.93 -6.75
C GLU A 55 20.29 -3.08 -5.76
N ILE A 56 20.66 -4.29 -6.21
CA ILE A 56 20.51 -5.52 -5.43
C ILE A 56 21.53 -5.56 -4.29
N THR A 57 21.02 -5.64 -3.06
CA THR A 57 21.77 -5.84 -1.82
C THR A 57 21.05 -6.85 -0.92
N ASP A 58 21.69 -7.28 0.15
CA ASP A 58 21.06 -8.14 1.16
C ASP A 58 20.07 -7.33 2.01
N ILE A 59 18.79 -7.63 1.87
CA ILE A 59 17.70 -6.93 2.56
C ILE A 59 17.08 -7.83 3.61
N ASP A 60 17.03 -7.34 4.85
CA ASP A 60 16.32 -8.00 5.94
C ASP A 60 14.84 -7.59 5.95
N LEU A 61 13.97 -8.51 5.54
CA LEU A 61 12.52 -8.28 5.50
C LEU A 61 11.90 -8.09 6.88
N VAL A 62 12.54 -8.61 7.96
CA VAL A 62 12.06 -8.38 9.33
C VAL A 62 12.17 -6.90 9.66
N LYS A 63 13.28 -6.25 9.31
CA LYS A 63 13.46 -4.80 9.52
C LYS A 63 12.47 -3.96 8.72
N LEU A 64 12.13 -4.38 7.49
CA LEU A 64 11.10 -3.69 6.70
C LEU A 64 9.72 -3.86 7.32
N ALA A 65 9.42 -5.05 7.87
CA ALA A 65 8.16 -5.31 8.55
C ALA A 65 8.06 -4.53 9.89
N ASP A 66 9.16 -4.42 10.66
CA ASP A 66 9.20 -3.58 11.86
C ASP A 66 8.91 -2.11 11.56
N ASN A 67 9.51 -1.57 10.48
CA ASN A 67 9.21 -0.22 10.03
C ASN A 67 7.72 -0.09 9.63
N ALA A 68 7.15 -1.08 8.95
CA ALA A 68 5.75 -1.11 8.59
C ALA A 68 4.82 -1.12 9.80
N VAL A 69 5.16 -1.83 10.87
CA VAL A 69 4.44 -1.80 12.15
C VAL A 69 4.46 -0.39 12.73
N PHE A 70 5.64 0.23 12.77
CA PHE A 70 5.79 1.60 13.28
C PHE A 70 4.97 2.61 12.48
N ASP A 71 5.03 2.54 11.14
CA ASP A 71 4.28 3.43 10.25
C ASP A 71 2.77 3.26 10.41
N LEU A 72 2.27 2.02 10.51
CA LEU A 72 0.85 1.75 10.76
C LEU A 72 0.37 2.33 12.09
N GLN A 73 1.16 2.18 13.15
CA GLN A 73 0.84 2.73 14.48
C GLN A 73 0.88 4.26 14.49
N ALA A 74 1.80 4.86 13.72
CA ALA A 74 1.86 6.32 13.58
C ALA A 74 0.65 6.89 12.80
N LEU A 75 0.19 6.18 11.74
CA LEU A 75 -0.95 6.58 10.93
C LEU A 75 -2.31 6.36 11.61
N ASP A 76 -2.41 5.32 12.43
CA ASP A 76 -3.62 5.00 13.20
C ASP A 76 -3.23 4.39 14.57
N PRO A 77 -3.03 5.24 15.60
CA PRO A 77 -2.63 4.80 16.93
C PRO A 77 -3.65 3.90 17.64
N THR A 78 -4.88 3.86 17.15
CA THR A 78 -5.95 3.00 17.72
C THR A 78 -5.86 1.56 17.24
N ARG A 79 -5.03 1.30 16.24
CA ARG A 79 -4.90 0.02 15.56
C ARG A 79 -3.93 -0.91 16.30
N THR A 80 -4.36 -2.11 16.57
CA THR A 80 -3.45 -3.16 17.04
C THR A 80 -2.69 -3.75 15.87
N VAL A 81 -1.36 -3.70 15.90
CA VAL A 81 -0.50 -4.28 14.87
C VAL A 81 0.37 -5.35 15.50
N GLY A 82 0.27 -6.59 14.99
CA GLY A 82 1.05 -7.74 15.45
C GLY A 82 2.09 -8.16 14.42
N LEU A 83 3.31 -8.49 14.89
CA LEU A 83 4.36 -9.12 14.10
C LEU A 83 4.53 -10.56 14.55
N THR A 84 4.39 -11.53 13.64
CA THR A 84 4.40 -12.96 13.95
C THR A 84 5.20 -13.77 12.92
N GLY A 85 5.51 -15.01 13.24
CA GLY A 85 5.96 -15.99 12.24
C GLY A 85 4.77 -16.50 11.41
N ILE A 86 5.02 -16.92 10.18
CA ILE A 86 3.98 -17.40 9.24
C ILE A 86 3.17 -18.59 9.79
N THR A 87 3.74 -19.35 10.72
CA THR A 87 3.08 -20.46 11.40
C THR A 87 2.38 -20.05 12.71
N GLY A 88 2.22 -18.74 12.98
CA GLY A 88 1.64 -18.21 14.21
C GLY A 88 2.60 -18.23 15.41
N ARG A 89 3.88 -18.57 15.21
CA ARG A 89 4.94 -18.54 16.22
C ARG A 89 5.65 -17.19 16.24
N THR A 90 6.72 -17.09 17.05
CA THR A 90 7.62 -15.93 17.04
C THR A 90 8.16 -15.68 15.64
N PRO A 91 8.24 -14.41 15.16
CA PRO A 91 8.83 -14.08 13.88
C PRO A 91 10.31 -14.52 13.84
N PRO A 92 10.89 -14.79 12.68
CA PRO A 92 12.32 -15.04 12.57
C PRO A 92 13.11 -13.82 13.05
N MET A 93 14.31 -14.02 13.59
CA MET A 93 15.19 -12.92 14.00
C MET A 93 15.69 -12.12 12.80
N SER A 94 15.81 -12.74 11.64
CA SER A 94 16.24 -12.15 10.38
C SER A 94 15.67 -12.97 9.21
N LEU A 95 15.36 -12.30 8.10
CA LEU A 95 14.89 -12.94 6.87
C LEU A 95 15.48 -12.18 5.68
N ILE A 96 16.64 -12.67 5.22
CA ILE A 96 17.44 -12.00 4.18
C ILE A 96 16.98 -12.44 2.80
N VAL A 97 16.82 -11.46 1.91
CA VAL A 97 16.57 -11.66 0.48
C VAL A 97 17.45 -10.71 -0.33
N PRO A 98 17.92 -11.12 -1.52
CA PRO A 98 18.55 -10.17 -2.46
C PRO A 98 17.48 -9.21 -3.00
N GLY A 99 17.70 -7.91 -2.91
CA GLY A 99 16.72 -6.93 -3.38
C GLY A 99 17.18 -5.49 -3.34
N ASP A 100 16.38 -4.65 -3.95
CA ASP A 100 16.50 -3.19 -3.89
C ASP A 100 15.68 -2.68 -2.71
N ARG A 101 16.38 -2.06 -1.75
CA ARG A 101 15.80 -1.61 -0.48
C ARG A 101 14.65 -0.63 -0.68
N ASP A 102 14.84 0.35 -1.54
CA ASP A 102 13.84 1.42 -1.73
C ASP A 102 12.58 0.86 -2.39
N ARG A 103 12.76 -0.05 -3.35
CA ARG A 103 11.67 -0.73 -4.02
C ARG A 103 10.90 -1.66 -3.08
N LEU A 104 11.60 -2.47 -2.28
CA LEU A 104 10.93 -3.33 -1.32
C LEU A 104 10.25 -2.51 -0.21
N SER A 105 10.83 -1.40 0.25
CA SER A 105 10.16 -0.46 1.18
C SER A 105 8.90 0.11 0.56
N GLN A 106 8.92 0.46 -0.73
CA GLN A 106 7.74 0.96 -1.45
C GLN A 106 6.61 -0.06 -1.52
N VAL A 107 6.93 -1.37 -1.58
CA VAL A 107 5.92 -2.44 -1.46
C VAL A 107 5.16 -2.32 -0.14
N PHE A 108 5.88 -2.24 0.99
CA PHE A 108 5.25 -2.10 2.30
C PHE A 108 4.43 -0.81 2.40
N THR A 109 4.97 0.33 1.98
CA THR A 109 4.25 1.61 2.00
C THR A 109 2.93 1.55 1.22
N ASN A 110 2.92 0.93 0.04
CA ASN A 110 1.70 0.76 -0.76
C ASN A 110 0.67 -0.14 -0.07
N LEU A 111 1.12 -1.22 0.58
CA LEU A 111 0.22 -2.13 1.30
C LEU A 111 -0.34 -1.49 2.56
N ILE A 112 0.49 -0.77 3.32
CA ILE A 112 0.05 0.02 4.49
C ILE A 112 -0.99 1.06 4.08
N GLY A 113 -0.71 1.82 3.01
CA GLY A 113 -1.64 2.81 2.48
C GLY A 113 -2.99 2.19 2.09
N ASN A 114 -3.00 0.98 1.53
CA ASN A 114 -4.22 0.24 1.24
C ASN A 114 -4.95 -0.18 2.52
N ILE A 115 -4.26 -0.72 3.51
CA ILE A 115 -4.85 -1.10 4.80
C ILE A 115 -5.53 0.10 5.45
N VAL A 116 -4.82 1.23 5.62
CA VAL A 116 -5.38 2.45 6.24
C VAL A 116 -6.59 2.98 5.48
N ARG A 117 -6.56 2.88 4.16
CA ARG A 117 -7.63 3.41 3.30
C ARG A 117 -8.88 2.56 3.26
N TYR A 118 -8.75 1.23 3.23
CA TYR A 118 -9.84 0.32 2.94
C TYR A 118 -10.36 -0.45 4.16
N THR A 119 -9.71 -0.31 5.31
CA THR A 119 -10.19 -0.92 6.55
C THR A 119 -10.66 0.15 7.55
N PRO A 120 -11.67 -0.13 8.37
CA PRO A 120 -12.08 0.79 9.42
C PRO A 120 -10.91 1.13 10.37
N SER A 121 -10.88 2.37 10.89
CA SER A 121 -9.90 2.76 11.91
C SER A 121 -10.00 1.82 13.12
N GLY A 122 -8.87 1.52 13.75
CA GLY A 122 -8.79 0.59 14.87
C GLY A 122 -8.86 -0.90 14.50
N SER A 123 -9.13 -1.26 13.22
CA SER A 123 -9.11 -2.67 12.80
C SER A 123 -7.73 -3.28 13.00
N PRO A 124 -7.59 -4.49 13.58
CA PRO A 124 -6.30 -5.11 13.78
C PRO A 124 -5.61 -5.45 12.45
N VAL A 125 -4.28 -5.46 12.47
CA VAL A 125 -3.43 -5.86 11.36
C VAL A 125 -2.37 -6.83 11.86
N GLU A 126 -2.12 -7.88 11.10
CA GLU A 126 -1.06 -8.84 11.40
C GLU A 126 -0.06 -8.87 10.24
N ILE A 127 1.22 -8.78 10.56
CA ILE A 127 2.31 -9.01 9.61
C ILE A 127 2.99 -10.32 10.02
N ALA A 128 3.00 -11.29 9.12
CA ALA A 128 3.61 -12.58 9.38
C ALA A 128 4.74 -12.84 8.40
N LEU A 129 5.89 -13.33 8.91
CA LEU A 129 7.08 -13.62 8.11
C LEU A 129 7.56 -15.05 8.34
N GLY A 130 8.18 -15.62 7.32
CA GLY A 130 8.78 -16.95 7.42
C GLY A 130 9.38 -17.44 6.10
N LEU A 131 9.88 -18.65 6.13
CA LEU A 131 10.45 -19.35 4.99
C LEU A 131 9.57 -20.54 4.58
N SER A 132 9.49 -20.80 3.28
CA SER A 132 8.96 -22.02 2.70
C SER A 132 9.93 -22.51 1.63
N GLY A 133 10.79 -23.48 1.97
CA GLY A 133 11.95 -23.81 1.15
C GLY A 133 12.86 -22.59 0.97
N ASP A 134 13.23 -22.29 -0.26
CA ASP A 134 14.08 -21.16 -0.63
C ASP A 134 13.28 -19.88 -0.94
N THR A 135 12.07 -19.77 -0.40
CA THR A 135 11.18 -18.62 -0.62
C THR A 135 10.87 -17.94 0.71
N ALA A 136 11.22 -16.67 0.80
CA ALA A 136 10.78 -15.81 1.88
C ALA A 136 9.32 -15.41 1.67
N ILE A 137 8.54 -15.52 2.71
CA ILE A 137 7.10 -15.22 2.70
C ILE A 137 6.83 -14.09 3.69
N VAL A 138 6.08 -13.09 3.22
CA VAL A 138 5.50 -12.04 4.05
C VAL A 138 3.99 -12.01 3.80
N GLU A 139 3.20 -12.04 4.84
CA GLU A 139 1.75 -11.86 4.77
C GLU A 139 1.33 -10.63 5.57
N LEU A 140 0.62 -9.70 4.91
CA LEU A 140 -0.07 -8.62 5.60
C LEU A 140 -1.57 -8.99 5.61
N ARG A 141 -2.12 -9.14 6.81
CA ARG A 141 -3.49 -9.58 7.05
C ARG A 141 -4.27 -8.44 7.69
N ASP A 142 -5.27 -7.94 6.98
CA ASP A 142 -6.22 -6.99 7.55
C ASP A 142 -7.55 -7.69 7.91
N HIS A 143 -8.37 -6.99 8.69
CA HIS A 143 -9.70 -7.42 9.10
C HIS A 143 -10.77 -6.41 8.62
N GLY A 144 -10.61 -5.93 7.40
CA GLY A 144 -11.53 -5.06 6.72
C GLY A 144 -12.66 -5.81 5.99
N PRO A 145 -13.33 -5.16 5.03
CA PRO A 145 -14.41 -5.77 4.24
C PRO A 145 -13.91 -6.86 3.28
N GLY A 146 -12.59 -6.92 3.01
CA GLY A 146 -12.01 -7.82 2.01
C GLY A 146 -12.29 -7.40 0.57
N ILE A 147 -12.03 -8.30 -0.37
CA ILE A 147 -12.25 -8.13 -1.81
C ILE A 147 -13.00 -9.36 -2.33
N ASP A 148 -13.99 -9.13 -3.21
CA ASP A 148 -14.73 -10.21 -3.85
C ASP A 148 -13.80 -11.11 -4.68
N GLU A 149 -14.12 -12.39 -4.76
CA GLU A 149 -13.28 -13.38 -5.44
C GLU A 149 -13.10 -13.05 -6.93
N THR A 150 -14.13 -12.52 -7.56
CA THR A 150 -14.10 -12.07 -8.95
C THR A 150 -13.13 -10.92 -9.22
N ASP A 151 -12.85 -10.09 -8.21
CA ASP A 151 -11.98 -8.93 -8.32
C ASP A 151 -10.51 -9.24 -7.99
N ARG A 152 -10.25 -10.32 -7.24
CA ARG A 152 -8.89 -10.64 -6.74
C ARG A 152 -7.83 -10.78 -7.83
N GLY A 153 -8.21 -11.30 -9.00
CA GLY A 153 -7.31 -11.42 -10.14
C GLY A 153 -7.00 -10.08 -10.81
N ARG A 154 -7.93 -9.13 -10.70
CA ARG A 154 -7.88 -7.87 -11.42
C ARG A 154 -7.30 -6.70 -10.60
N VAL A 155 -7.25 -6.81 -9.28
CA VAL A 155 -6.78 -5.71 -8.43
C VAL A 155 -5.31 -5.36 -8.63
N PHE A 156 -4.53 -6.21 -9.29
CA PHE A 156 -3.16 -5.94 -9.71
C PHE A 156 -3.07 -5.23 -11.08
N GLU A 157 -4.21 -5.12 -11.80
CA GLU A 157 -4.26 -4.33 -13.03
C GLU A 157 -4.15 -2.84 -12.73
N ARG A 158 -3.49 -2.09 -13.61
CA ARG A 158 -3.35 -0.63 -13.47
C ARG A 158 -4.71 0.05 -13.54
N PHE A 159 -4.94 1.02 -12.65
CA PHE A 159 -6.18 1.80 -12.54
C PHE A 159 -7.42 0.97 -12.17
N TYR A 160 -7.26 -0.32 -11.88
CA TYR A 160 -8.38 -1.13 -11.46
C TYR A 160 -8.81 -0.77 -10.03
N ARG A 161 -10.11 -0.71 -9.82
CA ARG A 161 -10.74 -0.48 -8.51
C ARG A 161 -11.94 -1.41 -8.42
N ALA A 162 -11.95 -2.25 -7.40
CA ALA A 162 -13.14 -3.04 -7.08
C ALA A 162 -14.29 -2.07 -6.75
N ASP A 163 -15.45 -2.24 -7.43
CA ASP A 163 -16.63 -1.37 -7.30
C ASP A 163 -17.29 -1.54 -5.92
N THR A 164 -16.67 -1.02 -4.90
CA THR A 164 -17.36 -0.73 -3.67
C THR A 164 -17.91 0.69 -3.77
N SER A 165 -19.13 0.80 -4.29
CA SER A 165 -19.85 2.05 -4.56
C SER A 165 -19.99 3.00 -3.34
N ARG A 166 -19.54 2.58 -2.16
CA ARG A 166 -19.61 3.33 -0.89
C ARG A 166 -18.43 4.26 -0.63
N ASN A 167 -17.31 4.12 -1.32
CA ASN A 167 -16.07 4.87 -1.01
C ASN A 167 -15.52 5.73 -2.15
N ARG A 168 -16.38 6.41 -2.92
CA ARG A 168 -15.91 7.46 -3.88
C ARG A 168 -15.10 8.58 -3.20
N LYS A 169 -15.22 8.74 -1.88
CA LYS A 169 -14.45 9.73 -1.09
C LYS A 169 -13.03 9.30 -0.76
N SER A 170 -12.67 8.03 -0.85
CA SER A 170 -11.34 7.50 -0.48
C SER A 170 -10.32 7.46 -1.62
N GLY A 171 -10.45 8.27 -2.60
CA GLY A 171 -9.48 8.78 -3.59
C GLY A 171 -8.25 7.96 -4.01
N GLY A 172 -8.28 6.60 -4.07
CA GLY A 172 -7.14 5.81 -4.53
C GLY A 172 -6.91 5.89 -6.04
N SER A 173 -5.64 5.90 -6.47
CA SER A 173 -5.23 5.89 -7.89
C SER A 173 -5.55 4.57 -8.61
N GLY A 174 -5.67 3.46 -7.87
CA GLY A 174 -5.73 2.11 -8.44
C GLY A 174 -4.37 1.64 -8.97
N LEU A 175 -3.27 2.28 -8.59
CA LEU A 175 -1.91 1.94 -9.03
C LEU A 175 -1.11 1.19 -7.96
N GLY A 176 -1.43 1.33 -6.67
CA GLY A 176 -0.60 0.81 -5.58
C GLY A 176 -0.34 -0.71 -5.67
N LEU A 177 -1.37 -1.55 -5.92
CA LEU A 177 -1.18 -2.99 -6.08
C LEU A 177 -0.49 -3.37 -7.40
N ALA A 178 -0.70 -2.60 -8.47
CA ALA A 178 0.05 -2.77 -9.72
C ALA A 178 1.54 -2.49 -9.53
N ILE A 179 1.89 -1.46 -8.74
CA ILE A 179 3.28 -1.15 -8.36
C ILE A 179 3.86 -2.29 -7.52
N VAL A 180 3.13 -2.78 -6.52
CA VAL A 180 3.53 -3.94 -5.71
C VAL A 180 3.86 -5.13 -6.61
N SER A 181 2.96 -5.49 -7.52
CA SER A 181 3.16 -6.61 -8.45
C SER A 181 4.38 -6.38 -9.37
N GLY A 182 4.55 -5.17 -9.91
CA GLY A 182 5.68 -4.82 -10.76
C GLY A 182 7.03 -4.89 -10.04
N ILE A 183 7.10 -4.35 -8.82
CA ILE A 183 8.32 -4.42 -7.99
C ILE A 183 8.67 -5.88 -7.67
N LEU A 184 7.69 -6.66 -7.23
CA LEU A 184 7.93 -8.07 -6.89
C LEU A 184 8.36 -8.87 -8.12
N ALA A 185 7.74 -8.66 -9.28
CA ALA A 185 8.14 -9.30 -10.53
C ALA A 185 9.59 -8.96 -10.91
N ALA A 186 10.02 -7.69 -10.74
CA ALA A 186 11.41 -7.29 -10.96
C ALA A 186 12.40 -8.00 -10.00
N HIS A 187 11.93 -8.41 -8.81
CA HIS A 187 12.68 -9.21 -7.82
C HIS A 187 12.48 -10.73 -7.99
N ARG A 188 11.90 -11.20 -9.09
CA ARG A 188 11.54 -12.61 -9.34
C ARG A 188 10.57 -13.18 -8.31
N GLY A 189 9.86 -12.30 -7.61
CA GLY A 189 8.83 -12.62 -6.63
C GLY A 189 7.43 -12.47 -7.19
N ARG A 190 6.45 -12.67 -6.31
CA ARG A 190 5.03 -12.49 -6.66
C ARG A 190 4.19 -12.08 -5.47
N ALA A 191 3.01 -11.51 -5.75
CA ALA A 191 1.98 -11.27 -4.76
C ALA A 191 0.74 -12.11 -5.07
N SER A 192 0.03 -12.53 -4.03
CA SER A 192 -1.26 -13.18 -4.13
C SER A 192 -2.20 -12.70 -3.02
N LEU A 193 -3.51 -12.86 -3.26
CA LEU A 193 -4.55 -12.42 -2.34
C LEU A 193 -5.39 -13.58 -1.88
N THR A 194 -5.62 -13.65 -0.57
CA THR A 194 -6.54 -14.61 0.04
C THR A 194 -7.43 -13.93 1.06
N LYS A 195 -8.51 -14.58 1.45
CA LYS A 195 -9.38 -14.09 2.52
C LYS A 195 -8.73 -14.33 3.87
N THR A 196 -8.67 -13.31 4.73
CA THR A 196 -8.25 -13.47 6.11
C THR A 196 -9.27 -14.30 6.89
N LYS A 197 -8.79 -15.19 7.76
CA LYS A 197 -9.65 -15.95 8.65
C LYS A 197 -10.40 -15.00 9.58
N GLY A 198 -11.73 -15.09 9.58
CA GLY A 198 -12.57 -14.14 10.34
C GLY A 198 -13.02 -12.92 9.55
N GLY A 199 -12.55 -12.70 8.31
CA GLY A 199 -12.89 -11.57 7.43
C GLY A 199 -11.67 -10.70 7.14
N GLY A 200 -11.71 -9.97 6.02
CA GLY A 200 -10.63 -9.13 5.57
C GLY A 200 -9.82 -9.71 4.39
N LEU A 201 -8.68 -9.11 4.13
CA LEU A 201 -7.78 -9.46 3.04
C LEU A 201 -6.40 -9.82 3.57
N THR A 202 -5.84 -10.90 3.08
CA THR A 202 -4.43 -11.26 3.25
C THR A 202 -3.70 -11.05 1.93
N VAL A 203 -2.72 -10.17 1.94
CA VAL A 203 -1.76 -10.01 0.85
C VAL A 203 -0.53 -10.83 1.19
N ARG A 204 -0.23 -11.82 0.37
CA ARG A 204 0.95 -12.70 0.51
C ARG A 204 1.99 -12.32 -0.53
N ILE A 205 3.18 -12.02 -0.07
CA ILE A 205 4.38 -11.72 -0.86
C ILE A 205 5.30 -12.95 -0.79
N GLU A 206 5.86 -13.31 -1.92
CA GLU A 206 6.84 -14.39 -2.05
C GLU A 206 8.07 -13.85 -2.79
N LEU A 207 9.25 -13.99 -2.19
CA LEU A 207 10.54 -13.56 -2.73
C LEU A 207 11.55 -14.70 -2.63
N PRO A 208 12.39 -14.94 -3.66
CA PRO A 208 13.47 -15.90 -3.57
C PRO A 208 14.51 -15.42 -2.56
N THR A 209 15.15 -16.36 -1.84
CA THR A 209 16.24 -16.06 -0.88
C THR A 209 17.62 -16.12 -1.52
N ALA A 210 17.70 -16.58 -2.76
CA ALA A 210 18.94 -16.67 -3.55
C ALA A 210 18.64 -16.41 -5.04
#